data_786ff767605f6e59959829a004d859e7
#
_entry.id   786ff767605f6e59959829a004d859e7
#
_cell.length_a   1.000
_cell.length_b   1.000
_cell.length_c   1.000
_cell.angle_alpha   90.00
_cell.angle_beta   90.00
_cell.angle_gamma   90.00
#
_symmetry.space_group_name_H-M   'P 1'
#
loop_
_entity.id
_entity.type
_entity.pdbx_description
1 polymer ?
#
loop_
_entity_poly.entity_id
_entity_poly.type
_entity_poly.pdbx_seq_one_letter_code
_entity_poly.pdbx_strand_id
1 'polypeptide(L)'
;MLQNEVENFANLLEKATAYLAPFQEKIIVVKYGGNAMINEDLKKLVMQDILLLNQLGVKVVLVHGGGPEISQGVKLLGKEPQFINGLRVTDQDTINVVLQMLTGKVNKSLVALLKGKGVGLCGIDGNMLQCEKLQAEVDYGFVGEIVKVNTQLLDLALNANLIPVISTVGVDEQGVVCNINADTAASEIAMALGAAKLVSMTDIAGLLRDRFDENTLIPEVEVSEVQELINQGIIAGGMIPKIACCTDFINAGGIEANIIDGRVPHAILVSLFGGKNGTLFYKK
;
A
#
# COMPACT_ATOMS: atom_id res chain seq x y z
N MET A 1 -29.36 12.75 -28.76
CA MET A 1 -28.15 12.01 -28.35
C MET A 1 -27.31 12.84 -27.38
N LEU A 2 -26.82 14.00 -27.74
CA LEU A 2 -25.96 14.86 -26.89
C LEU A 2 -26.59 15.21 -25.53
N GLN A 3 -27.87 15.47 -25.41
CA GLN A 3 -28.51 15.89 -24.17
C GLN A 3 -28.55 14.76 -23.13
N ASN A 4 -28.88 13.53 -23.52
CA ASN A 4 -28.87 12.36 -22.64
C ASN A 4 -27.45 11.96 -22.21
N GLU A 5 -26.45 12.20 -23.07
CA GLU A 5 -25.04 11.96 -22.72
C GLU A 5 -24.56 12.99 -21.69
N VAL A 6 -24.95 14.26 -21.83
CA VAL A 6 -24.60 15.30 -20.85
C VAL A 6 -25.28 15.05 -19.49
N GLU A 7 -26.56 14.66 -19.48
CA GLU A 7 -27.27 14.29 -18.24
C GLU A 7 -26.63 13.08 -17.55
N ASN A 8 -26.29 12.03 -18.30
CA ASN A 8 -25.59 10.86 -17.75
C ASN A 8 -24.23 11.25 -17.16
N PHE A 9 -23.48 12.12 -17.86
CA PHE A 9 -22.19 12.60 -17.39
C PHE A 9 -22.33 13.44 -16.12
N ALA A 10 -23.32 14.35 -16.06
CA ALA A 10 -23.61 15.16 -14.89
C ALA A 10 -23.96 14.30 -13.67
N ASN A 11 -24.81 13.29 -13.85
CA ASN A 11 -25.18 12.33 -12.81
C ASN A 11 -23.97 11.52 -12.29
N LEU A 12 -23.05 11.13 -13.18
CA LEU A 12 -21.82 10.45 -12.79
C LEU A 12 -20.89 11.35 -11.99
N LEU A 13 -20.74 12.62 -12.40
CA LEU A 13 -19.95 13.60 -11.66
C LEU A 13 -20.53 13.88 -10.28
N GLU A 14 -21.85 14.04 -10.16
CA GLU A 14 -22.51 14.24 -8.87
C GLU A 14 -22.26 13.06 -7.93
N LYS A 15 -22.44 11.85 -8.40
CA LYS A 15 -22.13 10.64 -7.62
C LYS A 15 -20.65 10.58 -7.22
N ALA A 16 -19.74 10.78 -8.16
CA ALA A 16 -18.31 10.77 -7.89
C ALA A 16 -17.93 11.83 -6.84
N THR A 17 -18.50 13.04 -6.93
CA THR A 17 -18.28 14.11 -5.96
C THR A 17 -18.78 13.72 -4.57
N ALA A 18 -19.95 13.09 -4.46
CA ALA A 18 -20.49 12.61 -3.19
C ALA A 18 -19.58 11.56 -2.52
N TYR A 19 -19.06 10.62 -3.30
CA TYR A 19 -18.11 9.61 -2.78
C TYR A 19 -16.76 10.21 -2.35
N LEU A 20 -16.31 11.27 -3.01
CA LEU A 20 -15.03 11.92 -2.68
C LEU A 20 -15.14 12.95 -1.56
N ALA A 21 -16.33 13.47 -1.28
CA ALA A 21 -16.54 14.51 -0.27
C ALA A 21 -15.92 14.20 1.11
N PRO A 22 -15.99 12.96 1.65
CA PRO A 22 -15.35 12.60 2.91
C PRO A 22 -13.81 12.67 2.88
N PHE A 23 -13.20 12.62 1.69
CA PHE A 23 -11.75 12.55 1.49
C PHE A 23 -11.14 13.86 0.97
N GLN A 24 -11.95 14.91 0.76
CA GLN A 24 -11.46 16.24 0.35
C GLN A 24 -10.43 16.76 1.35
N GLU A 25 -9.25 17.15 0.88
CA GLU A 25 -8.10 17.60 1.67
C GLU A 25 -7.57 16.56 2.69
N LYS A 26 -8.14 15.33 2.69
CA LYS A 26 -7.67 14.25 3.54
C LYS A 26 -6.57 13.45 2.87
N ILE A 27 -5.78 12.78 3.70
CA ILE A 27 -4.71 11.89 3.24
C ILE A 27 -5.28 10.48 3.05
N ILE A 28 -4.99 9.90 1.88
CA ILE A 28 -5.19 8.48 1.60
C ILE A 28 -3.81 7.87 1.36
N VAL A 29 -3.50 6.80 2.10
CA VAL A 29 -2.29 6.01 1.87
C VAL A 29 -2.64 4.80 1.03
N VAL A 30 -1.96 4.64 -0.09
CA VAL A 30 -2.11 3.49 -1.00
C VAL A 30 -0.85 2.65 -0.92
N LYS A 31 -0.99 1.43 -0.45
CA LYS A 31 0.07 0.42 -0.55
C LYS A 31 -0.04 -0.29 -1.89
N TYR A 32 1.00 -0.24 -2.69
CA TYR A 32 1.09 -0.84 -4.01
C TYR A 32 2.15 -1.93 -4.07
N GLY A 33 1.77 -3.13 -4.50
CA GLY A 33 2.67 -4.27 -4.53
C GLY A 33 2.08 -5.50 -5.21
N GLY A 34 2.80 -6.60 -5.15
CA GLY A 34 2.38 -7.88 -5.74
C GLY A 34 2.44 -7.91 -7.26
N ASN A 35 1.69 -8.80 -7.86
CA ASN A 35 1.66 -9.02 -9.31
C ASN A 35 1.08 -7.82 -10.09
N ALA A 36 0.29 -6.95 -9.45
CA ALA A 36 -0.19 -5.70 -10.06
C ALA A 36 0.95 -4.79 -10.53
N MET A 37 2.15 -4.91 -9.94
CA MET A 37 3.33 -4.13 -10.34
C MET A 37 4.02 -4.68 -11.61
N ILE A 38 3.80 -5.96 -11.93
CA ILE A 38 4.45 -6.63 -13.08
C ILE A 38 3.75 -6.28 -14.39
N ASN A 39 2.43 -6.06 -14.34
CA ASN A 39 1.64 -5.71 -15.51
C ASN A 39 1.75 -4.20 -15.78
N GLU A 40 2.43 -3.84 -16.87
CA GLU A 40 2.69 -2.43 -17.22
C GLU A 40 1.42 -1.63 -17.51
N ASP A 41 0.34 -2.25 -18.01
CA ASP A 41 -0.90 -1.54 -18.27
C ASP A 41 -1.69 -1.28 -16.99
N LEU A 42 -1.77 -2.27 -16.09
CA LEU A 42 -2.34 -2.06 -14.75
C LEU A 42 -1.55 -1.01 -13.96
N LYS A 43 -0.22 -1.03 -14.04
CA LYS A 43 0.63 -0.01 -13.42
C LYS A 43 0.29 1.40 -13.88
N LYS A 44 0.10 1.59 -15.20
CA LYS A 44 -0.31 2.90 -15.76
C LYS A 44 -1.68 3.32 -15.25
N LEU A 45 -2.66 2.40 -15.17
CA LEU A 45 -4.00 2.68 -14.68
C LEU A 45 -3.98 3.08 -13.19
N VAL A 46 -3.22 2.39 -12.36
CA VAL A 46 -3.06 2.75 -10.94
C VAL A 46 -2.46 4.15 -10.79
N MET A 47 -1.43 4.50 -11.58
CA MET A 47 -0.85 5.85 -11.53
C MET A 47 -1.81 6.92 -12.07
N GLN A 48 -2.66 6.59 -13.03
CA GLN A 48 -3.73 7.48 -13.50
C GLN A 48 -4.79 7.72 -12.43
N ASP A 49 -5.20 6.68 -11.70
CA ASP A 49 -6.13 6.79 -10.58
C ASP A 49 -5.59 7.73 -9.49
N ILE A 50 -4.32 7.55 -9.11
CA ILE A 50 -3.64 8.39 -8.11
C ILE A 50 -3.56 9.86 -8.57
N LEU A 51 -3.19 10.09 -9.85
CA LEU A 51 -3.18 11.45 -10.42
C LEU A 51 -4.56 12.09 -10.41
N LEU A 52 -5.59 11.34 -10.78
CA LEU A 52 -6.97 11.84 -10.79
C LEU A 52 -7.42 12.22 -9.37
N LEU A 53 -7.16 11.37 -8.38
CA LEU A 53 -7.48 11.67 -6.98
C LEU A 53 -6.78 12.94 -6.49
N ASN A 54 -5.49 13.10 -6.82
CA ASN A 54 -4.74 14.32 -6.47
C ASN A 54 -5.33 15.56 -7.15
N GLN A 55 -5.73 15.48 -8.42
CA GLN A 55 -6.38 16.55 -9.15
C GLN A 55 -7.76 16.92 -8.56
N LEU A 56 -8.45 15.95 -7.97
CA LEU A 56 -9.74 16.12 -7.30
C LEU A 56 -9.60 16.57 -5.83
N GLY A 57 -8.41 16.95 -5.38
CA GLY A 57 -8.18 17.53 -4.05
C GLY A 57 -7.95 16.48 -2.93
N VAL A 58 -7.71 15.22 -3.29
CA VAL A 58 -7.32 14.18 -2.32
C VAL A 58 -5.80 14.15 -2.20
N LYS A 59 -5.26 14.14 -0.99
CA LYS A 59 -3.83 14.01 -0.73
C LYS A 59 -3.44 12.53 -0.74
N VAL A 60 -2.71 12.10 -1.76
CA VAL A 60 -2.34 10.68 -1.90
C VAL A 60 -0.88 10.45 -1.55
N VAL A 61 -0.61 9.46 -0.71
CA VAL A 61 0.73 8.91 -0.44
C VAL A 61 0.79 7.49 -1.00
N LEU A 62 1.76 7.21 -1.86
CA LEU A 62 1.96 5.91 -2.45
C LEU A 62 3.14 5.20 -1.76
N VAL A 63 2.87 4.09 -1.09
CA VAL A 63 3.90 3.22 -0.50
C VAL A 63 4.03 1.97 -1.35
N HIS A 64 5.23 1.65 -1.82
CA HIS A 64 5.40 0.53 -2.72
C HIS A 64 6.41 -0.50 -2.23
N GLY A 65 6.14 -1.77 -2.52
CA GLY A 65 7.11 -2.85 -2.45
C GLY A 65 7.87 -3.03 -3.77
N GLY A 66 8.30 -4.25 -4.06
CA GLY A 66 9.04 -4.64 -5.28
C GLY A 66 9.61 -6.04 -5.14
N GLY A 67 8.85 -6.94 -4.51
CA GLY A 67 9.27 -8.32 -4.27
C GLY A 67 9.76 -9.05 -5.53
N PRO A 68 9.05 -8.98 -6.66
CA PRO A 68 9.48 -9.58 -7.92
C PRO A 68 10.82 -9.02 -8.43
N GLU A 69 10.99 -7.70 -8.41
CA GLU A 69 12.22 -7.02 -8.86
C GLU A 69 13.41 -7.37 -7.97
N ILE A 70 13.20 -7.39 -6.65
CA ILE A 70 14.23 -7.86 -5.71
C ILE A 70 14.60 -9.31 -6.00
N SER A 71 13.61 -10.19 -6.18
CA SER A 71 13.85 -11.60 -6.49
C SER A 71 14.63 -11.78 -7.79
N GLN A 72 14.31 -11.00 -8.82
CA GLN A 72 15.07 -10.97 -10.06
C GLN A 72 16.50 -10.51 -9.82
N GLY A 73 16.71 -9.44 -9.05
CA GLY A 73 18.04 -8.92 -8.72
C GLY A 73 18.90 -9.93 -7.95
N VAL A 74 18.33 -10.62 -6.97
CA VAL A 74 19.00 -11.68 -6.20
C VAL A 74 19.41 -12.85 -7.11
N LYS A 75 18.55 -13.26 -8.05
CA LYS A 75 18.86 -14.31 -9.01
C LYS A 75 20.01 -13.92 -9.96
N LEU A 76 20.12 -12.65 -10.35
CA LEU A 76 21.25 -12.16 -11.16
C LEU A 76 22.60 -12.25 -10.42
N LEU A 77 22.58 -12.28 -9.07
CA LEU A 77 23.77 -12.56 -8.26
C LEU A 77 24.06 -14.07 -8.08
N GLY A 78 23.28 -14.95 -8.75
CA GLY A 78 23.41 -16.40 -8.61
C GLY A 78 22.85 -16.98 -7.31
N LYS A 79 21.98 -16.22 -6.61
CA LYS A 79 21.35 -16.65 -5.36
C LYS A 79 19.86 -16.94 -5.56
N GLU A 80 19.30 -17.86 -4.77
CA GLU A 80 17.86 -18.08 -4.72
C GLU A 80 17.22 -17.24 -3.60
N PRO A 81 16.14 -16.48 -3.92
CA PRO A 81 15.40 -15.74 -2.90
C PRO A 81 14.79 -16.68 -1.85
N GLN A 82 14.98 -16.38 -0.59
CA GLN A 82 14.45 -17.14 0.51
C GLN A 82 13.36 -16.37 1.26
N PHE A 83 12.30 -17.08 1.67
CA PHE A 83 11.19 -16.53 2.44
C PHE A 83 10.86 -17.46 3.61
N ILE A 84 10.63 -16.88 4.77
CA ILE A 84 10.17 -17.58 5.97
C ILE A 84 8.97 -16.80 6.50
N ASN A 85 7.85 -17.46 6.74
CA ASN A 85 6.60 -16.86 7.21
C ASN A 85 6.15 -15.62 6.39
N GLY A 86 6.43 -15.62 5.07
CA GLY A 86 6.07 -14.51 4.18
C GLY A 86 7.07 -13.33 4.17
N LEU A 87 8.06 -13.31 5.06
CA LEU A 87 9.13 -12.33 5.08
C LEU A 87 10.35 -12.82 4.30
N ARG A 88 11.00 -11.93 3.56
CA ARG A 88 12.23 -12.23 2.83
C ARG A 88 13.42 -12.31 3.78
N VAL A 89 14.13 -13.44 3.79
CA VAL A 89 15.44 -13.49 4.42
C VAL A 89 16.39 -12.57 3.63
N THR A 90 16.99 -11.62 4.32
CA THR A 90 17.71 -10.51 3.70
C THR A 90 19.15 -10.48 4.22
N ASP A 91 20.06 -11.19 3.54
CA ASP A 91 21.50 -11.15 3.82
C ASP A 91 22.14 -9.85 3.28
N GLN A 92 23.45 -9.67 3.46
CA GLN A 92 24.17 -8.46 3.04
C GLN A 92 24.07 -8.19 1.54
N ASP A 93 24.11 -9.21 0.69
CA ASP A 93 23.98 -9.01 -0.76
C ASP A 93 22.53 -8.68 -1.12
N THR A 94 21.59 -9.34 -0.44
CA THR A 94 20.16 -9.11 -0.65
C THR A 94 19.75 -7.70 -0.25
N ILE A 95 20.26 -7.12 0.88
CA ILE A 95 19.90 -5.74 1.25
C ILE A 95 20.43 -4.73 0.25
N ASN A 96 21.61 -4.95 -0.33
CA ASN A 96 22.14 -4.11 -1.41
C ASN A 96 21.23 -4.14 -2.65
N VAL A 97 20.73 -5.33 -3.03
CA VAL A 97 19.74 -5.49 -4.10
C VAL A 97 18.43 -4.80 -3.75
N VAL A 98 17.92 -4.97 -2.52
CA VAL A 98 16.70 -4.29 -2.03
C VAL A 98 16.84 -2.78 -2.22
N LEU A 99 17.93 -2.20 -1.73
CA LEU A 99 18.17 -0.76 -1.83
C LEU A 99 18.15 -0.31 -3.30
N GLN A 100 18.92 -0.95 -4.18
CA GLN A 100 19.00 -0.60 -5.61
C GLN A 100 17.67 -0.75 -6.32
N MET A 101 16.98 -1.86 -6.12
CA MET A 101 15.73 -2.16 -6.83
C MET A 101 14.58 -1.29 -6.35
N LEU A 102 14.40 -1.14 -5.04
CA LEU A 102 13.29 -0.36 -4.52
C LEU A 102 13.48 1.13 -4.76
N THR A 103 14.64 1.71 -4.39
CA THR A 103 14.83 3.16 -4.45
C THR A 103 15.15 3.68 -5.86
N GLY A 104 15.82 2.86 -6.65
CA GLY A 104 16.21 3.20 -8.02
C GLY A 104 15.18 2.77 -9.06
N LYS A 105 15.09 1.47 -9.35
CA LYS A 105 14.30 0.94 -10.46
C LYS A 105 12.79 1.12 -10.24
N VAL A 106 12.26 0.59 -9.14
CA VAL A 106 10.80 0.59 -8.89
C VAL A 106 10.31 2.00 -8.61
N ASN A 107 10.86 2.67 -7.61
CA ASN A 107 10.46 4.02 -7.21
C ASN A 107 10.44 4.99 -8.39
N LYS A 108 11.54 5.08 -9.14
CA LYS A 108 11.65 6.04 -10.24
C LYS A 108 10.77 5.68 -11.44
N SER A 109 10.47 4.41 -11.65
CA SER A 109 9.51 4.00 -12.69
C SER A 109 8.08 4.47 -12.37
N LEU A 110 7.67 4.43 -11.09
CA LEU A 110 6.37 4.92 -10.64
C LEU A 110 6.29 6.45 -10.69
N VAL A 111 7.33 7.13 -10.17
CA VAL A 111 7.44 8.60 -10.22
C VAL A 111 7.33 9.13 -11.66
N ALA A 112 8.00 8.49 -12.61
CA ALA A 112 7.96 8.90 -14.02
C ALA A 112 6.53 8.89 -14.61
N LEU A 113 5.66 7.95 -14.16
CA LEU A 113 4.27 7.86 -14.60
C LEU A 113 3.37 8.95 -13.99
N LEU A 114 3.79 9.61 -12.90
CA LEU A 114 3.02 10.65 -12.21
C LEU A 114 3.18 12.06 -12.80
N LYS A 115 3.71 12.17 -14.01
CA LYS A 115 3.70 13.40 -14.84
C LYS A 115 4.15 14.67 -14.09
N GLY A 116 5.23 14.59 -13.33
CA GLY A 116 5.79 15.71 -12.56
C GLY A 116 5.10 16.00 -11.23
N LYS A 117 4.08 15.24 -10.85
CA LYS A 117 3.44 15.32 -9.53
C LYS A 117 4.09 14.39 -8.49
N GLY A 118 4.78 13.33 -8.92
CA GLY A 118 5.42 12.36 -8.03
C GLY A 118 6.75 12.85 -7.49
N VAL A 119 6.99 12.66 -6.19
CA VAL A 119 8.31 12.78 -5.56
C VAL A 119 8.71 11.46 -4.94
N GLY A 120 9.82 10.89 -5.43
CA GLY A 120 10.30 9.59 -4.96
C GLY A 120 11.20 9.73 -3.74
N LEU A 121 10.81 9.06 -2.67
CA LEU A 121 11.47 9.02 -1.37
C LEU A 121 11.70 7.57 -0.93
N CYS A 122 12.60 7.38 0.01
CA CYS A 122 12.73 6.13 0.77
C CYS A 122 12.78 6.43 2.27
N GLY A 123 12.63 5.43 3.12
CA GLY A 123 12.60 5.64 4.56
C GLY A 123 13.89 6.20 5.15
N ILE A 124 15.01 6.14 4.42
CA ILE A 124 16.30 6.74 4.82
C ILE A 124 16.25 8.27 4.70
N ASP A 125 15.52 8.80 3.70
CA ASP A 125 15.45 10.24 3.44
C ASP A 125 14.83 10.97 4.64
N GLY A 126 15.56 11.92 5.20
CA GLY A 126 15.14 12.64 6.40
C GLY A 126 14.88 11.75 7.61
N ASN A 127 15.47 10.56 7.65
CA ASN A 127 15.21 9.55 8.69
C ASN A 127 13.72 9.27 8.86
N MET A 128 13.02 9.08 7.72
CA MET A 128 11.56 8.95 7.65
C MET A 128 11.07 7.66 8.31
N LEU A 129 11.72 6.51 8.03
CA LEU A 129 11.41 5.22 8.64
C LEU A 129 12.58 4.79 9.53
N GLN A 130 12.51 5.16 10.80
CA GLN A 130 13.43 4.69 11.81
C GLN A 130 13.03 3.27 12.20
N CYS A 131 13.97 2.34 12.15
CA CYS A 131 13.70 0.95 12.41
C CYS A 131 14.72 0.34 13.37
N GLU A 132 14.36 -0.80 13.94
CA GLU A 132 15.26 -1.71 14.64
C GLU A 132 15.26 -3.05 13.88
N LYS A 133 16.33 -3.83 14.05
CA LYS A 133 16.39 -5.18 13.50
C LYS A 133 15.23 -6.02 14.06
N LEU A 134 14.47 -6.66 13.16
CA LEU A 134 13.37 -7.55 13.54
C LEU A 134 13.90 -8.64 14.50
N GLN A 135 13.32 -8.71 15.71
CA GLN A 135 13.60 -9.71 16.70
C GLN A 135 12.60 -10.87 16.56
N ALA A 136 13.08 -12.04 16.18
CA ALA A 136 12.26 -13.23 16.00
C ALA A 136 13.07 -14.48 16.31
N GLU A 137 12.41 -15.65 16.41
CA GLU A 137 13.08 -16.94 16.61
C GLU A 137 14.03 -17.29 15.46
N VAL A 138 13.74 -16.79 14.26
CA VAL A 138 14.55 -16.97 13.05
C VAL A 138 15.27 -15.66 12.73
N ASP A 139 16.56 -15.75 12.40
CA ASP A 139 17.30 -14.58 11.91
C ASP A 139 16.93 -14.27 10.45
N TYR A 140 16.20 -13.18 10.24
CA TYR A 140 15.85 -12.67 8.91
C TYR A 140 16.93 -11.78 8.28
N GLY A 141 18.07 -11.58 8.96
CA GLY A 141 19.14 -10.68 8.50
C GLY A 141 18.75 -9.20 8.61
N PHE A 142 18.87 -8.45 7.53
CA PHE A 142 18.60 -7.00 7.46
C PHE A 142 17.11 -6.69 7.28
N VAL A 143 16.23 -7.38 7.99
CA VAL A 143 14.81 -7.04 8.07
C VAL A 143 14.57 -6.19 9.31
N GLY A 144 13.83 -5.09 9.16
CA GLY A 144 13.56 -4.15 10.25
C GLY A 144 12.08 -4.02 10.57
N GLU A 145 11.81 -3.69 11.83
CA GLU A 145 10.54 -3.19 12.33
C GLU A 145 10.61 -1.68 12.51
N ILE A 146 9.56 -0.96 12.12
CA ILE A 146 9.50 0.50 12.27
C ILE A 146 9.22 0.83 13.73
N VAL A 147 10.08 1.67 14.31
CA VAL A 147 9.91 2.18 15.69
C VAL A 147 9.41 3.62 15.69
N LYS A 148 9.63 4.35 14.59
CA LYS A 148 9.15 5.73 14.45
C LYS A 148 9.06 6.14 12.98
N VAL A 149 8.03 6.91 12.66
CA VAL A 149 7.87 7.58 11.35
C VAL A 149 8.06 9.09 11.53
N ASN A 150 9.01 9.66 10.78
CA ASN A 150 9.17 11.11 10.69
C ASN A 150 8.45 11.63 9.45
N THR A 151 7.34 12.35 9.64
CA THR A 151 6.46 12.81 8.56
C THR A 151 6.93 14.07 7.86
N GLN A 152 7.99 14.74 8.32
CA GLN A 152 8.39 16.07 7.86
C GLN A 152 8.51 16.20 6.35
N LEU A 153 9.16 15.26 5.66
CA LEU A 153 9.30 15.29 4.20
C LEU A 153 7.96 14.98 3.51
N LEU A 154 7.12 14.14 4.10
CA LEU A 154 5.79 13.82 3.60
C LEU A 154 4.89 15.04 3.68
N ASP A 155 4.87 15.74 4.81
CA ASP A 155 4.09 16.96 5.03
C ASP A 155 4.51 18.06 4.04
N LEU A 156 5.81 18.26 3.84
CA LEU A 156 6.35 19.21 2.86
C LEU A 156 5.88 18.88 1.44
N ALA A 157 5.95 17.62 1.02
CA ALA A 157 5.52 17.20 -0.30
C ALA A 157 4.00 17.35 -0.49
N LEU A 158 3.20 16.91 0.49
CA LEU A 158 1.74 17.01 0.47
C LEU A 158 1.26 18.47 0.45
N ASN A 159 1.92 19.36 1.22
CA ASN A 159 1.61 20.79 1.23
C ASN A 159 2.00 21.49 -0.08
N ALA A 160 2.99 20.95 -0.80
CA ALA A 160 3.33 21.39 -2.16
C ALA A 160 2.42 20.77 -3.25
N ASN A 161 1.36 20.06 -2.88
CA ASN A 161 0.46 19.33 -3.79
C ASN A 161 1.21 18.32 -4.68
N LEU A 162 2.23 17.66 -4.09
CA LEU A 162 2.96 16.55 -4.69
C LEU A 162 2.47 15.23 -4.12
N ILE A 163 2.76 14.15 -4.82
CA ILE A 163 2.43 12.77 -4.45
C ILE A 163 3.73 12.08 -3.97
N PRO A 164 3.94 11.89 -2.65
CA PRO A 164 5.05 11.10 -2.15
C PRO A 164 4.95 9.65 -2.62
N VAL A 165 6.03 9.12 -3.20
CA VAL A 165 6.18 7.73 -3.62
C VAL A 165 7.30 7.11 -2.79
N ILE A 166 6.95 6.22 -1.86
CA ILE A 166 7.84 5.78 -0.80
C ILE A 166 8.23 4.34 -1.02
N SER A 167 9.54 4.08 -1.13
CA SER A 167 10.10 2.74 -1.08
C SER A 167 10.37 2.32 0.36
N THR A 168 10.08 1.06 0.68
CA THR A 168 10.06 0.51 2.03
C THR A 168 11.42 0.02 2.49
N VAL A 169 12.36 0.96 2.56
CA VAL A 169 13.71 0.77 3.10
C VAL A 169 13.87 1.74 4.25
N GLY A 170 14.18 1.26 5.44
CA GLY A 170 14.41 2.06 6.62
C GLY A 170 15.87 2.07 7.05
N VAL A 171 16.16 2.75 8.14
CA VAL A 171 17.49 2.84 8.73
C VAL A 171 17.39 2.79 10.26
N ASP A 172 18.33 2.06 10.90
CA ASP A 172 18.44 2.04 12.35
C ASP A 172 19.29 3.21 12.90
N GLU A 173 19.41 3.30 14.21
CA GLU A 173 20.19 4.36 14.87
C GLU A 173 21.69 4.32 14.53
N GLN A 174 22.22 3.18 14.12
CA GLN A 174 23.60 2.98 13.71
C GLN A 174 23.82 3.27 12.23
N GLY A 175 22.79 3.62 11.47
CA GLY A 175 22.84 3.85 10.04
C GLY A 175 22.78 2.56 9.21
N VAL A 176 22.39 1.42 9.81
CA VAL A 176 22.24 0.17 9.10
C VAL A 176 20.90 0.18 8.33
N VAL A 177 20.98 -0.12 7.05
CA VAL A 177 19.81 -0.15 6.16
C VAL A 177 19.01 -1.42 6.40
N CYS A 178 17.69 -1.28 6.52
CA CYS A 178 16.75 -2.38 6.76
C CYS A 178 15.70 -2.49 5.64
N ASN A 179 15.41 -3.72 5.26
CA ASN A 179 14.27 -4.07 4.41
C ASN A 179 13.00 -4.11 5.26
N ILE A 180 12.01 -3.27 4.93
CA ILE A 180 10.76 -3.15 5.68
C ILE A 180 9.62 -3.81 4.88
N ASN A 181 8.73 -4.53 5.57
CA ASN A 181 7.51 -5.04 4.96
C ASN A 181 6.62 -3.88 4.48
N ALA A 182 6.13 -3.95 3.24
CA ALA A 182 5.39 -2.85 2.62
C ALA A 182 3.99 -2.64 3.22
N ASP A 183 3.32 -3.68 3.69
CA ASP A 183 2.02 -3.55 4.36
C ASP A 183 2.21 -2.85 5.72
N THR A 184 3.23 -3.25 6.48
CA THR A 184 3.61 -2.61 7.76
C THR A 184 4.00 -1.14 7.53
N ALA A 185 4.88 -0.87 6.58
CA ALA A 185 5.31 0.50 6.29
C ALA A 185 4.13 1.41 5.90
N ALA A 186 3.19 0.93 5.10
CA ALA A 186 2.02 1.70 4.70
C ALA A 186 1.09 2.00 5.88
N SER A 187 0.88 1.02 6.76
CA SER A 187 0.07 1.20 7.98
C SER A 187 0.72 2.21 8.93
N GLU A 188 2.00 2.07 9.23
CA GLU A 188 2.74 2.99 10.11
C GLU A 188 2.76 4.43 9.57
N ILE A 189 3.00 4.59 8.25
CA ILE A 189 2.94 5.90 7.60
C ILE A 189 1.51 6.47 7.66
N ALA A 190 0.49 5.65 7.44
CA ALA A 190 -0.89 6.10 7.50
C ALA A 190 -1.29 6.57 8.90
N MET A 191 -0.89 5.84 9.94
CA MET A 191 -1.12 6.21 11.34
C MET A 191 -0.38 7.52 11.69
N ALA A 192 0.90 7.63 11.33
CA ALA A 192 1.71 8.81 11.64
C ALA A 192 1.21 10.09 10.95
N LEU A 193 0.64 9.97 9.76
CA LEU A 193 0.04 11.08 9.00
C LEU A 193 -1.40 11.40 9.42
N GLY A 194 -2.03 10.61 10.28
CA GLY A 194 -3.47 10.72 10.57
C GLY A 194 -4.32 10.57 9.30
N ALA A 195 -3.95 9.63 8.43
CA ALA A 195 -4.65 9.40 7.18
C ALA A 195 -6.12 9.02 7.42
N ALA A 196 -7.00 9.42 6.53
CA ALA A 196 -8.42 9.04 6.59
C ALA A 196 -8.63 7.61 6.10
N LYS A 197 -7.83 7.16 5.13
CA LYS A 197 -7.99 5.85 4.51
C LYS A 197 -6.65 5.18 4.22
N LEU A 198 -6.60 3.86 4.44
CA LEU A 198 -5.53 2.97 3.99
C LEU A 198 -6.08 2.03 2.92
N VAL A 199 -5.44 1.99 1.75
CA VAL A 199 -5.78 1.08 0.65
C VAL A 199 -4.62 0.12 0.45
N SER A 200 -4.78 -1.16 0.77
CA SER A 200 -3.79 -2.21 0.51
C SER A 200 -4.14 -2.96 -0.76
N MET A 201 -3.40 -2.70 -1.84
CA MET A 201 -3.54 -3.44 -3.10
C MET A 201 -2.81 -4.77 -3.02
N THR A 202 -3.49 -5.82 -3.44
CA THR A 202 -3.00 -7.21 -3.43
C THR A 202 -3.38 -7.91 -4.74
N ASP A 203 -3.00 -9.16 -4.90
CA ASP A 203 -3.29 -10.02 -6.05
C ASP A 203 -4.39 -11.06 -5.77
N ILE A 204 -5.21 -10.79 -4.77
CA ILE A 204 -6.39 -11.59 -4.42
C ILE A 204 -7.63 -10.70 -4.37
N ALA A 205 -8.80 -11.30 -4.56
CA ALA A 205 -10.09 -10.59 -4.62
C ALA A 205 -10.46 -9.85 -3.31
N GLY A 206 -9.84 -10.16 -2.20
CA GLY A 206 -10.11 -9.66 -0.86
C GLY A 206 -10.14 -10.79 0.16
N LEU A 207 -10.85 -10.63 1.27
CA LEU A 207 -11.07 -11.70 2.24
C LEU A 207 -12.20 -12.60 1.76
N LEU A 208 -11.91 -13.87 1.56
CA LEU A 208 -12.87 -14.89 1.11
C LEU A 208 -13.21 -15.82 2.28
N ARG A 209 -14.48 -16.25 2.38
CA ARG A 209 -14.86 -17.32 3.33
C ARG A 209 -14.23 -18.66 2.94
N ASP A 210 -14.20 -18.96 1.65
CA ASP A 210 -13.43 -20.05 1.05
C ASP A 210 -12.39 -19.45 0.11
N ARG A 211 -11.12 -19.62 0.46
CA ARG A 211 -9.98 -19.06 -0.31
C ARG A 211 -9.88 -19.53 -1.77
N PHE A 212 -10.62 -20.57 -2.12
CA PHE A 212 -10.67 -21.14 -3.48
C PHE A 212 -11.88 -20.70 -4.28
N ASP A 213 -12.83 -19.95 -3.67
CA ASP A 213 -14.04 -19.48 -4.34
C ASP A 213 -14.20 -17.97 -4.17
N GLU A 214 -13.90 -17.20 -5.22
CA GLU A 214 -14.03 -15.75 -5.25
C GLU A 214 -15.48 -15.26 -5.06
N ASN A 215 -16.51 -16.12 -5.27
CA ASN A 215 -17.89 -15.76 -4.98
C ASN A 215 -18.19 -15.67 -3.48
N THR A 216 -17.28 -16.13 -2.63
CA THR A 216 -17.39 -16.07 -1.17
C THR A 216 -16.77 -14.83 -0.56
N LEU A 217 -16.52 -13.79 -1.36
CA LEU A 217 -15.95 -12.53 -0.92
C LEU A 217 -16.77 -11.92 0.22
N ILE A 218 -16.07 -11.55 1.29
CA ILE A 218 -16.61 -10.77 2.41
C ILE A 218 -16.37 -9.29 2.09
N PRO A 219 -17.40 -8.52 1.69
CA PRO A 219 -17.20 -7.16 1.23
C PRO A 219 -16.85 -6.18 2.35
N GLU A 220 -17.33 -6.44 3.56
CA GLU A 220 -17.16 -5.56 4.72
C GLU A 220 -16.91 -6.39 5.99
N VAL A 221 -16.01 -5.90 6.85
CA VAL A 221 -15.66 -6.51 8.13
C VAL A 221 -15.56 -5.40 9.19
N GLU A 222 -16.34 -5.50 10.25
CA GLU A 222 -16.11 -4.67 11.43
C GLU A 222 -14.88 -5.18 12.19
N VAL A 223 -14.01 -4.28 12.66
CA VAL A 223 -12.74 -4.66 13.33
C VAL A 223 -12.98 -5.61 14.51
N SER A 224 -14.11 -5.47 15.21
CA SER A 224 -14.51 -6.37 16.31
C SER A 224 -14.72 -7.83 15.87
N GLU A 225 -15.01 -8.10 14.59
CA GLU A 225 -15.27 -9.45 14.06
C GLU A 225 -13.99 -10.19 13.66
N VAL A 226 -12.87 -9.47 13.52
CA VAL A 226 -11.61 -10.02 13.01
C VAL A 226 -11.11 -11.22 13.81
N GLN A 227 -11.16 -11.14 15.15
CA GLN A 227 -10.71 -12.24 15.99
C GLN A 227 -11.55 -13.51 15.82
N GLU A 228 -12.85 -13.36 15.62
CA GLU A 228 -13.73 -14.50 15.36
C GLU A 228 -13.44 -15.13 13.98
N LEU A 229 -13.17 -14.31 12.95
CA LEU A 229 -12.79 -14.80 11.61
C LEU A 229 -11.42 -15.52 11.64
N ILE A 230 -10.50 -15.12 12.51
CA ILE A 230 -9.24 -15.85 12.77
C ILE A 230 -9.54 -17.21 13.41
N ASN A 231 -10.37 -17.24 14.46
CA ASN A 231 -10.74 -18.47 15.16
C ASN A 231 -11.45 -19.47 14.24
N GLN A 232 -12.24 -19.00 13.28
CA GLN A 232 -12.91 -19.81 12.26
C GLN A 232 -11.95 -20.28 11.14
N GLY A 233 -10.69 -19.81 11.12
CA GLY A 233 -9.71 -20.13 10.08
C GLY A 233 -9.97 -19.44 8.73
N ILE A 234 -10.90 -18.49 8.66
CA ILE A 234 -11.18 -17.68 7.47
C ILE A 234 -10.00 -16.72 7.23
N ILE A 235 -9.52 -16.07 8.29
CA ILE A 235 -8.29 -15.29 8.27
C ILE A 235 -7.14 -16.19 8.70
N ALA A 236 -6.27 -16.56 7.76
CA ALA A 236 -5.17 -17.48 8.00
C ALA A 236 -3.91 -17.11 7.20
N GLY A 237 -2.75 -17.63 7.62
CA GLY A 237 -1.49 -17.50 6.91
C GLY A 237 -1.10 -16.05 6.62
N GLY A 238 -0.74 -15.75 5.37
CA GLY A 238 -0.30 -14.41 4.94
C GLY A 238 -1.37 -13.30 5.00
N MET A 239 -2.66 -13.65 5.22
CA MET A 239 -3.71 -12.65 5.43
C MET A 239 -3.67 -12.05 6.83
N ILE A 240 -3.22 -12.81 7.85
CA ILE A 240 -3.16 -12.34 9.23
C ILE A 240 -2.40 -11.00 9.35
N PRO A 241 -1.13 -10.88 8.90
CA PRO A 241 -0.40 -9.62 9.02
C PRO A 241 -1.00 -8.49 8.19
N LYS A 242 -1.62 -8.78 7.05
CA LYS A 242 -2.28 -7.76 6.21
C LYS A 242 -3.51 -7.16 6.91
N ILE A 243 -4.34 -8.02 7.50
CA ILE A 243 -5.54 -7.59 8.22
C ILE A 243 -5.13 -6.91 9.53
N ALA A 244 -4.08 -7.38 10.21
CA ALA A 244 -3.52 -6.70 11.38
C ALA A 244 -3.17 -5.23 11.04
N CYS A 245 -2.47 -4.97 9.96
CA CYS A 245 -2.17 -3.60 9.50
C CYS A 245 -3.43 -2.76 9.29
N CYS A 246 -4.49 -3.34 8.72
CA CYS A 246 -5.77 -2.63 8.54
C CYS A 246 -6.45 -2.35 9.89
N THR A 247 -6.48 -3.32 10.81
CA THR A 247 -7.10 -3.18 12.12
C THR A 247 -6.34 -2.20 13.02
N ASP A 248 -5.01 -2.23 12.99
CA ASP A 248 -4.17 -1.31 13.76
C ASP A 248 -4.37 0.13 13.30
N PHE A 249 -4.40 0.35 11.98
CA PHE A 249 -4.70 1.66 11.40
C PHE A 249 -6.09 2.18 11.84
N ILE A 250 -7.13 1.35 11.77
CA ILE A 250 -8.49 1.73 12.22
C ILE A 250 -8.53 2.03 13.72
N ASN A 251 -7.86 1.20 14.54
CA ASN A 251 -7.79 1.41 15.99
C ASN A 251 -7.00 2.66 16.37
N ALA A 252 -6.05 3.09 15.55
CA ALA A 252 -5.32 4.35 15.71
C ALA A 252 -6.12 5.60 15.28
N GLY A 253 -7.35 5.44 14.81
CA GLY A 253 -8.23 6.55 14.43
C GLY A 253 -8.46 6.73 12.94
N GLY A 254 -7.96 5.81 12.10
CA GLY A 254 -8.31 5.75 10.69
C GLY A 254 -9.82 5.54 10.49
N ILE A 255 -10.38 6.11 9.44
CA ILE A 255 -11.83 6.00 9.17
C ILE A 255 -12.14 4.63 8.59
N GLU A 256 -11.39 4.20 7.59
CA GLU A 256 -11.59 2.93 6.90
C GLU A 256 -10.29 2.41 6.27
N ALA A 257 -10.15 1.09 6.17
CA ALA A 257 -9.08 0.43 5.45
C ALA A 257 -9.64 -0.57 4.44
N ASN A 258 -9.05 -0.65 3.25
CA ASN A 258 -9.47 -1.58 2.21
C ASN A 258 -8.33 -2.51 1.81
N ILE A 259 -8.63 -3.79 1.68
CA ILE A 259 -7.80 -4.73 0.91
C ILE A 259 -8.47 -4.91 -0.44
N ILE A 260 -7.82 -4.51 -1.54
CA ILE A 260 -8.39 -4.50 -2.89
C ILE A 260 -7.60 -5.35 -3.87
N ASP A 261 -8.29 -5.86 -4.87
CA ASP A 261 -7.67 -6.61 -5.97
C ASP A 261 -7.01 -5.67 -6.97
N GLY A 262 -5.69 -5.63 -6.97
CA GLY A 262 -4.92 -4.83 -7.91
C GLY A 262 -4.91 -5.33 -9.35
N ARG A 263 -5.49 -6.51 -9.63
CA ARG A 263 -5.67 -7.05 -10.98
C ARG A 263 -6.83 -6.39 -11.72
N VAL A 264 -7.73 -5.74 -10.98
CA VAL A 264 -8.89 -5.03 -11.54
C VAL A 264 -8.45 -3.67 -12.11
N PRO A 265 -8.78 -3.35 -13.37
CA PRO A 265 -8.55 -2.01 -13.91
C PRO A 265 -9.21 -0.93 -13.05
N HIS A 266 -8.50 0.18 -12.81
CA HIS A 266 -8.98 1.27 -11.95
C HIS A 266 -9.39 0.83 -10.53
N ALA A 267 -8.68 -0.15 -9.97
CA ALA A 267 -9.00 -0.79 -8.69
C ALA A 267 -9.22 0.22 -7.55
N ILE A 268 -8.43 1.29 -7.49
CA ILE A 268 -8.53 2.33 -6.46
C ILE A 268 -9.85 3.09 -6.60
N LEU A 269 -10.17 3.55 -7.81
CA LEU A 269 -11.40 4.30 -8.07
C LEU A 269 -12.64 3.43 -7.86
N VAL A 270 -12.60 2.17 -8.31
CA VAL A 270 -13.69 1.19 -8.08
C VAL A 270 -13.96 1.06 -6.58
N SER A 271 -12.93 0.91 -5.76
CA SER A 271 -13.06 0.82 -4.31
C SER A 271 -13.60 2.10 -3.67
N LEU A 272 -13.16 3.27 -4.15
CA LEU A 272 -13.59 4.57 -3.60
C LEU A 272 -15.01 4.96 -4.00
N PHE A 273 -15.47 4.55 -5.19
CA PHE A 273 -16.79 4.91 -5.71
C PHE A 273 -17.86 3.84 -5.45
N GLY A 274 -17.68 3.03 -4.39
CA GLY A 274 -18.68 2.05 -3.95
C GLY A 274 -18.79 0.80 -4.83
N GLY A 275 -17.78 0.56 -5.69
CA GLY A 275 -17.67 -0.68 -6.45
C GLY A 275 -17.26 -1.86 -5.56
N LYS A 276 -17.72 -3.05 -5.92
CA LYS A 276 -17.35 -4.30 -5.22
C LYS A 276 -15.96 -4.75 -5.66
N ASN A 277 -14.93 -4.20 -5.04
CA ASN A 277 -13.54 -4.60 -5.26
C ASN A 277 -12.82 -4.70 -3.90
N GLY A 278 -12.75 -5.91 -3.35
CA GLY A 278 -12.04 -6.17 -2.11
C GLY A 278 -12.91 -6.19 -0.86
N THR A 279 -12.25 -6.03 0.28
CA THR A 279 -12.87 -6.03 1.62
C THR A 279 -12.59 -4.71 2.31
N LEU A 280 -13.65 -4.07 2.78
CA LEU A 280 -13.61 -2.86 3.62
C LEU A 280 -13.54 -3.26 5.09
N PHE A 281 -12.59 -2.70 5.83
CA PHE A 281 -12.50 -2.77 7.29
C PHE A 281 -12.88 -1.42 7.88
N TYR A 282 -13.72 -1.43 8.92
CA TYR A 282 -14.23 -0.23 9.57
C TYR A 282 -14.52 -0.47 11.06
N LYS A 283 -14.76 0.61 11.79
CA LYS A 283 -15.21 0.60 13.18
C LYS A 283 -16.51 1.39 13.27
N LYS A 284 -17.52 0.80 13.94
CA LYS A 284 -18.77 1.51 14.31
C LYS A 284 -18.58 2.45 15.46
#